data_7834e7636c1f8eaf1d76ff6dd90b85ab
#
_entry.id   7834e7636c1f8eaf1d76ff6dd90b85ab
#
_cell.length_a   1.000
_cell.length_b   1.000
_cell.length_c   1.000
_cell.angle_alpha   90.00
_cell.angle_beta   90.00
_cell.angle_gamma   90.00
#
_symmetry.space_group_name_H-M   'P 1'
#
loop_
_entity.id
_entity.type
_entity.pdbx_description
1 polymer ?
#
loop_
_entity_poly.entity_id
_entity_poly.type
_entity_poly.pdbx_seq_one_letter_code
_entity_poly.pdbx_strand_id
1 'polypeptide(L)'
;MKKTVTLLLFLSCLTMIFAQKEKTTIEKKVAEYAYYDLKADMSHLTPSEQKLIPIFIDIANIMDDLFWKQTYGDKQELMSRISDPATREYALINYGPWDRLDNNKPFVKGFGEKPDVCKYYPLDMSQKEFDTLKDPNKNSLYTVIRRDGKGNLVARWYHEEYKEEISRVCDLLEKAINIADDKEMKNYLIERKKAFETDDYFQSDIVWMDMKNSNIDFVVGPIENYDDKFMEAKASYEAFVLVKDVDRSKKLDRFIKMLPDIQKALPCEPKYKTFVPGTESDLNVYNAIYYAGDCNSGSKTIAINLPNDDRVQAIKGTRRLQLRNSMEAKFDKIMLPIGKVILTPEQMKYLKFDAFFWNVTFHEVGHGLGIKETVNGKGSVDDALKTEKTSWEEAKADILGLFIVCHLIDKGEITDIKKEDAITTFITGLFRSVRFGAASSHGKANMMCYNVMKEVGAFTRDEKGIYTIDFEKAEKAINYWAGLILKTQGEGDFNFAKSFREKNGGISAELQSDLDRINNAGIPRDIRFK
;
A
#
# COMPACT_ATOMS: atom_id res chain seq x y z
N MET A 1 63.62 -42.35 49.66
CA MET A 1 62.51 -41.34 49.93
C MET A 1 62.49 -40.38 48.78
N LYS A 2 61.60 -40.59 47.82
CA LYS A 2 61.34 -39.68 46.67
C LYS A 2 60.05 -38.98 46.93
N LYS A 3 60.09 -37.66 47.05
CA LYS A 3 58.90 -36.81 47.15
C LYS A 3 58.40 -36.48 45.73
N THR A 4 57.21 -36.93 45.41
CA THR A 4 56.49 -36.57 44.16
C THR A 4 55.74 -35.29 44.41
N VAL A 5 56.04 -34.22 43.64
CA VAL A 5 55.35 -32.98 43.64
C VAL A 5 54.29 -33.04 42.51
N THR A 6 53.00 -33.04 42.87
CA THR A 6 51.89 -32.99 41.90
C THR A 6 51.57 -31.55 41.61
N LEU A 7 51.80 -31.12 40.34
CA LEU A 7 51.47 -29.78 39.83
C LEU A 7 50.04 -29.80 39.36
N LEU A 8 49.10 -29.11 40.07
CA LEU A 8 47.74 -28.88 39.63
C LEU A 8 47.74 -27.69 38.67
N LEU A 9 47.50 -27.98 37.39
CA LEU A 9 47.17 -26.96 36.38
C LEU A 9 45.70 -26.59 36.53
N PHE A 10 45.43 -25.37 37.02
CA PHE A 10 44.11 -24.72 36.93
C PHE A 10 43.92 -24.20 35.50
N LEU A 11 43.10 -24.89 34.73
CA LEU A 11 42.64 -24.43 33.42
C LEU A 11 41.46 -23.46 33.67
N SER A 12 41.72 -22.16 33.74
CA SER A 12 40.68 -21.15 33.77
C SER A 12 40.07 -21.00 32.36
N CYS A 13 38.95 -21.65 32.12
CA CYS A 13 38.09 -21.33 30.98
C CYS A 13 37.53 -19.93 31.16
N LEU A 14 38.12 -18.92 30.53
CA LEU A 14 37.48 -17.62 30.30
C LEU A 14 36.35 -17.84 29.28
N THR A 15 35.15 -18.10 29.75
CA THR A 15 33.94 -17.90 28.95
C THR A 15 33.77 -16.41 28.74
N MET A 16 34.17 -15.90 27.59
CA MET A 16 33.74 -14.56 27.12
C MET A 16 32.23 -14.61 26.90
N ILE A 17 31.47 -14.22 27.91
CA ILE A 17 30.08 -13.88 27.76
C ILE A 17 30.07 -12.58 26.96
N PHE A 18 29.86 -12.65 25.66
CA PHE A 18 29.45 -11.50 24.87
C PHE A 18 28.07 -11.07 25.40
N ALA A 19 28.04 -10.17 26.34
CA ALA A 19 26.82 -9.50 26.71
C ALA A 19 26.29 -8.82 25.45
N GLN A 20 25.23 -9.37 24.84
CA GLN A 20 24.56 -8.79 23.71
C GLN A 20 24.03 -7.44 24.18
N LYS A 21 24.61 -6.34 23.70
CA LYS A 21 24.22 -4.98 24.06
C LYS A 21 22.73 -4.84 23.75
N GLU A 22 21.94 -4.49 24.75
CA GLU A 22 20.51 -4.30 24.55
C GLU A 22 20.28 -3.18 23.51
N LYS A 23 19.46 -3.48 22.47
CA LYS A 23 19.15 -2.51 21.41
C LYS A 23 18.47 -1.28 22.00
N THR A 24 18.89 -0.11 21.57
CA THR A 24 18.19 1.14 21.88
C THR A 24 16.77 1.15 21.31
N THR A 25 15.93 2.06 21.79
CA THR A 25 14.54 2.21 21.26
C THR A 25 14.53 2.46 19.75
N ILE A 26 15.47 3.26 19.24
CA ILE A 26 15.57 3.53 17.77
C ILE A 26 16.10 2.31 17.02
N GLU A 27 17.08 1.58 17.54
CA GLU A 27 17.54 0.33 16.92
C GLU A 27 16.42 -0.73 16.85
N LYS A 28 15.52 -0.76 17.85
CA LYS A 28 14.31 -1.59 17.80
C LYS A 28 13.37 -1.14 16.68
N LYS A 29 13.12 0.16 16.54
CA LYS A 29 12.28 0.75 15.47
C LYS A 29 12.86 0.51 14.07
N VAL A 30 14.18 0.65 13.87
CA VAL A 30 14.85 0.29 12.61
C VAL A 30 14.66 -1.21 12.29
N ALA A 31 14.75 -2.07 13.32
CA ALA A 31 14.57 -3.51 13.15
C ALA A 31 13.12 -3.92 12.82
N GLU A 32 12.14 -3.01 12.99
CA GLU A 32 10.75 -3.19 12.54
C GLU A 32 10.61 -3.14 11.02
N TYR A 33 11.66 -2.74 10.28
CA TYR A 33 11.70 -2.72 8.82
C TYR A 33 12.64 -3.81 8.30
N ALA A 34 12.08 -4.87 7.74
CA ALA A 34 12.88 -5.96 7.19
C ALA A 34 13.46 -5.59 5.82
N TYR A 35 14.74 -5.82 5.62
CA TYR A 35 15.33 -5.73 4.29
C TYR A 35 14.84 -6.85 3.38
N TYR A 36 14.56 -6.48 2.12
CA TYR A 36 14.21 -7.40 1.06
C TYR A 36 14.86 -6.96 -0.26
N ASP A 37 15.49 -7.90 -0.96
CA ASP A 37 16.04 -7.63 -2.29
C ASP A 37 14.94 -7.76 -3.32
N LEU A 38 14.57 -6.66 -3.97
CA LEU A 38 13.62 -6.70 -5.08
C LEU A 38 14.24 -7.43 -6.27
N LYS A 39 13.56 -8.47 -6.73
CA LYS A 39 13.97 -9.24 -7.91
C LYS A 39 12.85 -9.22 -8.95
N ALA A 40 13.24 -9.03 -10.21
CA ALA A 40 12.36 -9.14 -11.35
C ALA A 40 13.04 -9.97 -12.43
N ASP A 41 12.28 -10.81 -13.12
CA ASP A 41 12.76 -11.44 -14.34
C ASP A 41 12.76 -10.41 -15.47
N MET A 42 13.92 -10.06 -15.95
CA MET A 42 14.14 -9.12 -17.05
C MET A 42 14.51 -9.79 -18.37
N SER A 43 14.46 -11.13 -18.44
CA SER A 43 14.89 -11.90 -19.61
C SER A 43 14.05 -11.65 -20.86
N HIS A 44 12.80 -11.19 -20.69
CA HIS A 44 11.87 -10.88 -21.77
C HIS A 44 11.98 -9.43 -22.28
N LEU A 45 12.78 -8.59 -21.61
CA LEU A 45 12.96 -7.19 -22.01
C LEU A 45 13.84 -7.05 -23.24
N THR A 46 13.45 -6.15 -24.16
CA THR A 46 14.28 -5.78 -25.30
C THR A 46 15.58 -5.07 -24.86
N PRO A 47 16.62 -5.04 -25.70
CA PRO A 47 17.84 -4.27 -25.39
C PRO A 47 17.59 -2.76 -25.18
N SER A 48 16.55 -2.20 -25.79
CA SER A 48 16.11 -0.82 -25.59
C SER A 48 15.51 -0.64 -24.20
N GLU A 49 14.54 -1.48 -23.80
CA GLU A 49 13.92 -1.45 -22.48
C GLU A 49 14.95 -1.61 -21.36
N GLN A 50 15.93 -2.53 -21.53
CA GLN A 50 17.00 -2.69 -20.54
C GLN A 50 17.86 -1.42 -20.37
N LYS A 51 18.06 -0.63 -21.43
CA LYS A 51 18.81 0.65 -21.37
C LYS A 51 17.99 1.79 -20.76
N LEU A 52 16.65 1.71 -20.80
CA LEU A 52 15.78 2.70 -20.16
C LEU A 52 15.80 2.60 -18.62
N ILE A 53 15.93 1.39 -18.06
CA ILE A 53 15.87 1.15 -16.62
C ILE A 53 16.84 2.03 -15.82
N PRO A 54 18.16 2.10 -16.10
CA PRO A 54 19.07 2.96 -15.35
C PRO A 54 18.70 4.45 -15.45
N ILE A 55 18.19 4.90 -16.59
CA ILE A 55 17.75 6.30 -16.77
C ILE A 55 16.51 6.56 -15.88
N PHE A 56 15.56 5.63 -15.83
CA PHE A 56 14.39 5.74 -14.96
C PHE A 56 14.78 5.75 -13.48
N ILE A 57 15.77 4.98 -13.07
CA ILE A 57 16.32 5.01 -11.71
C ILE A 57 16.98 6.36 -11.41
N ASP A 58 17.71 6.94 -12.35
CA ASP A 58 18.30 8.27 -12.19
C ASP A 58 17.23 9.35 -12.02
N ILE A 59 16.14 9.30 -12.79
CA ILE A 59 14.98 10.20 -12.62
C ILE A 59 14.30 9.94 -11.27
N ALA A 60 14.10 8.69 -10.88
CA ALA A 60 13.52 8.32 -9.60
C ALA A 60 14.33 8.87 -8.42
N ASN A 61 15.67 8.88 -8.49
CA ASN A 61 16.50 9.50 -7.46
C ASN A 61 16.26 11.02 -7.35
N ILE A 62 15.94 11.70 -8.45
CA ILE A 62 15.56 13.12 -8.40
C ILE A 62 14.19 13.29 -7.73
N MET A 63 13.24 12.37 -7.97
CA MET A 63 11.95 12.37 -7.25
C MET A 63 12.14 12.18 -5.74
N ASP A 64 13.08 11.31 -5.33
CA ASP A 64 13.46 11.13 -3.92
C ASP A 64 13.95 12.43 -3.28
N ASP A 65 14.84 13.14 -3.96
CA ASP A 65 15.38 14.43 -3.50
C ASP A 65 14.26 15.50 -3.44
N LEU A 66 13.36 15.53 -4.42
CA LEU A 66 12.22 16.44 -4.43
C LEU A 66 11.26 16.16 -3.28
N PHE A 67 10.95 14.89 -3.00
CA PHE A 67 10.11 14.54 -1.86
C PHE A 67 10.75 14.93 -0.53
N TRP A 68 12.06 14.78 -0.37
CA TRP A 68 12.77 15.32 0.79
C TRP A 68 12.56 16.82 0.94
N LYS A 69 12.65 17.58 -0.16
CA LYS A 69 12.40 19.04 -0.16
C LYS A 69 10.96 19.38 0.23
N GLN A 70 9.99 18.57 -0.21
CA GLN A 70 8.57 18.78 0.07
C GLN A 70 8.18 18.45 1.51
N THR A 71 8.72 17.37 2.08
CA THR A 71 8.30 16.93 3.42
C THR A 71 9.12 17.53 4.56
N TYR A 72 10.44 17.69 4.39
CA TYR A 72 11.33 18.22 5.43
C TYR A 72 12.09 19.46 5.00
N GLY A 73 12.69 19.44 3.82
CA GLY A 73 13.58 20.47 3.30
C GLY A 73 14.96 19.92 2.96
N ASP A 74 15.99 20.39 3.65
CA ASP A 74 17.37 19.99 3.39
C ASP A 74 17.74 18.69 4.10
N LYS A 75 17.81 17.58 3.34
CA LYS A 75 18.23 16.26 3.81
C LYS A 75 19.62 16.29 4.47
N GLN A 76 20.57 17.01 3.89
CA GLN A 76 21.96 17.04 4.38
C GLN A 76 22.04 17.79 5.72
N GLU A 77 21.26 18.86 5.86
CA GLU A 77 21.13 19.59 7.11
C GLU A 77 20.63 18.67 8.24
N LEU A 78 19.55 17.90 8.02
CA LEU A 78 19.05 16.94 9.00
C LEU A 78 20.12 15.88 9.34
N MET A 79 20.74 15.29 8.32
CA MET A 79 21.75 14.24 8.53
C MET A 79 22.98 14.76 9.30
N SER A 80 23.33 16.03 9.14
CA SER A 80 24.45 16.63 9.88
C SER A 80 24.18 16.79 11.39
N ARG A 81 22.91 16.93 11.78
CA ARG A 81 22.47 17.04 13.19
C ARG A 81 22.42 15.70 13.91
N ILE A 82 22.36 14.59 13.17
CA ILE A 82 22.19 13.26 13.75
C ILE A 82 23.54 12.53 13.75
N SER A 83 24.09 12.28 14.92
CA SER A 83 25.35 11.53 15.07
C SER A 83 25.15 10.02 15.16
N ASP A 84 24.01 9.57 15.71
CA ASP A 84 23.72 8.16 15.90
C ASP A 84 23.30 7.49 14.57
N PRO A 85 24.00 6.40 14.15
CA PRO A 85 23.72 5.72 12.88
C PRO A 85 22.30 5.16 12.77
N ALA A 86 21.75 4.57 13.84
CA ALA A 86 20.40 4.02 13.82
C ALA A 86 19.34 5.12 13.66
N THR A 87 19.54 6.27 14.31
CA THR A 87 18.66 7.44 14.15
C THR A 87 18.75 8.02 12.74
N ARG A 88 19.94 8.08 12.14
CA ARG A 88 20.08 8.45 10.71
C ARG A 88 19.32 7.51 9.78
N GLU A 89 19.52 6.22 9.98
CA GLU A 89 18.84 5.19 9.19
C GLU A 89 17.30 5.31 9.33
N TYR A 90 16.81 5.53 10.56
CA TYR A 90 15.39 5.72 10.79
C TYR A 90 14.84 7.01 10.18
N ALA A 91 15.64 8.08 10.17
CA ALA A 91 15.28 9.33 9.51
C ALA A 91 15.22 9.18 7.97
N LEU A 92 16.10 8.38 7.37
CA LEU A 92 16.04 8.04 5.94
C LEU A 92 14.78 7.23 5.58
N ILE A 93 14.37 6.26 6.42
CA ILE A 93 13.14 5.49 6.22
C ILE A 93 11.90 6.41 6.25
N ASN A 94 11.89 7.41 7.13
CA ASN A 94 10.73 8.27 7.38
C ASN A 94 10.77 9.60 6.59
N TYR A 95 11.82 9.89 5.84
CA TYR A 95 12.03 11.18 5.14
C TYR A 95 11.92 12.38 6.07
N GLY A 96 12.45 12.25 7.28
CA GLY A 96 12.40 13.31 8.28
C GLY A 96 12.57 12.78 9.70
N PRO A 97 12.45 13.66 10.72
CA PRO A 97 12.64 13.33 12.12
C PRO A 97 11.37 12.77 12.81
N TRP A 98 10.35 12.39 12.02
CA TRP A 98 9.03 11.96 12.50
C TRP A 98 8.70 10.53 12.06
N ASP A 99 8.17 9.73 12.99
CA ASP A 99 7.77 8.34 12.76
C ASP A 99 6.42 8.26 12.02
N ARG A 100 6.46 8.04 10.71
CA ARG A 100 5.26 7.98 9.85
C ARG A 100 4.27 6.88 10.22
N LEU A 101 4.75 5.80 10.85
CA LEU A 101 3.91 4.69 11.29
C LEU A 101 3.45 4.81 12.77
N ASP A 102 3.85 5.88 13.47
CA ASP A 102 3.43 6.19 14.84
C ASP A 102 2.95 7.65 14.95
N ASN A 103 1.94 8.00 14.14
CA ASN A 103 1.29 9.32 14.13
C ASN A 103 2.26 10.50 14.00
N ASN A 104 3.32 10.34 13.22
CA ASN A 104 4.37 11.34 13.03
C ASN A 104 5.03 11.84 14.34
N LYS A 105 5.14 10.99 15.36
CA LYS A 105 5.84 11.35 16.59
C LYS A 105 7.30 11.68 16.31
N PRO A 106 7.84 12.79 16.86
CA PRO A 106 9.24 13.12 16.70
C PRO A 106 10.13 12.11 17.43
N PHE A 107 11.19 11.64 16.78
CA PHE A 107 12.17 10.73 17.37
C PHE A 107 13.60 11.31 17.41
N VAL A 108 13.82 12.45 16.75
CA VAL A 108 15.09 13.19 16.80
C VAL A 108 14.99 14.29 17.85
N LYS A 109 15.95 14.33 18.78
CA LYS A 109 15.99 15.34 19.84
C LYS A 109 16.01 16.76 19.27
N GLY A 110 15.17 17.64 19.80
CA GLY A 110 15.05 19.03 19.40
C GLY A 110 14.04 19.31 18.29
N PHE A 111 13.33 18.28 17.80
CA PHE A 111 12.18 18.44 16.92
C PHE A 111 10.87 18.33 17.69
N GLY A 112 9.92 19.21 17.36
CA GLY A 112 8.53 19.16 17.81
C GLY A 112 7.67 18.28 16.90
N GLU A 113 6.35 18.43 16.98
CA GLU A 113 5.37 17.77 16.13
C GLU A 113 5.62 18.09 14.65
N LYS A 114 5.27 17.16 13.77
CA LYS A 114 5.34 17.37 12.31
C LYS A 114 4.36 18.48 11.93
N PRO A 115 4.82 19.57 11.27
CA PRO A 115 3.92 20.61 10.80
C PRO A 115 2.96 20.07 9.74
N ASP A 116 1.66 20.33 9.86
CA ASP A 116 0.63 19.95 8.87
C ASP A 116 0.91 20.54 7.48
N VAL A 117 1.52 21.73 7.46
CA VAL A 117 1.89 22.46 6.24
C VAL A 117 3.09 21.86 5.50
N CYS A 118 3.88 20.98 6.13
CA CYS A 118 5.17 20.50 5.59
C CYS A 118 5.98 21.64 4.95
N LYS A 119 6.58 21.43 3.76
CA LYS A 119 7.24 22.48 2.97
C LYS A 119 6.43 22.94 1.75
N TYR A 120 5.13 22.58 1.72
CA TYR A 120 4.25 23.08 0.68
C TYR A 120 3.79 24.53 0.93
N TYR A 121 3.78 24.96 2.19
CA TYR A 121 3.35 26.28 2.63
C TYR A 121 4.38 26.92 3.56
N PRO A 122 4.35 28.26 3.75
CA PRO A 122 5.12 28.93 4.78
C PRO A 122 4.71 28.44 6.18
N LEU A 123 5.69 28.15 7.05
CA LEU A 123 5.41 27.65 8.41
C LEU A 123 4.63 28.63 9.29
N ASP A 124 4.73 29.92 8.98
CA ASP A 124 4.05 31.03 9.67
C ASP A 124 2.69 31.38 9.08
N MET A 125 2.25 30.66 8.03
CA MET A 125 0.99 30.92 7.37
C MET A 125 -0.20 30.48 8.22
N SER A 126 -1.20 31.35 8.36
CA SER A 126 -2.47 31.02 8.98
C SER A 126 -3.52 30.56 7.94
N GLN A 127 -4.51 29.77 8.40
CA GLN A 127 -5.67 29.38 7.57
C GLN A 127 -6.35 30.61 6.97
N LYS A 128 -6.56 31.67 7.78
CA LYS A 128 -7.20 32.92 7.34
C LYS A 128 -6.41 33.62 6.22
N GLU A 129 -5.08 33.64 6.29
CA GLU A 129 -4.24 34.18 5.20
C GLU A 129 -4.43 33.38 3.91
N PHE A 130 -4.38 32.04 4.01
CA PHE A 130 -4.62 31.17 2.86
C PHE A 130 -6.01 31.36 2.26
N ASP A 131 -7.06 31.43 3.08
CA ASP A 131 -8.43 31.63 2.61
C ASP A 131 -8.60 32.96 1.85
N THR A 132 -7.93 34.02 2.30
CA THR A 132 -7.97 35.36 1.67
C THR A 132 -7.08 35.50 0.44
N LEU A 133 -6.16 34.57 0.19
CA LEU A 133 -5.33 34.55 -1.01
C LEU A 133 -6.19 34.42 -2.26
N LYS A 134 -6.09 35.39 -3.18
CA LYS A 134 -6.88 35.46 -4.41
C LYS A 134 -6.22 34.78 -5.61
N ASP A 135 -5.10 34.09 -5.40
CA ASP A 135 -4.43 33.37 -6.47
C ASP A 135 -5.29 32.17 -6.93
N PRO A 136 -5.67 32.08 -8.23
CA PRO A 136 -6.50 31.00 -8.74
C PRO A 136 -5.83 29.62 -8.63
N ASN A 137 -4.51 29.58 -8.56
CA ASN A 137 -3.72 28.36 -8.52
C ASN A 137 -3.41 27.88 -7.10
N LYS A 138 -3.91 28.57 -6.07
CA LYS A 138 -3.58 28.25 -4.67
C LYS A 138 -3.96 26.82 -4.26
N ASN A 139 -5.00 26.25 -4.87
CA ASN A 139 -5.49 24.90 -4.60
C ASN A 139 -4.99 23.86 -5.62
N SER A 140 -4.13 24.25 -6.58
CA SER A 140 -3.58 23.28 -7.52
C SER A 140 -2.70 22.24 -6.79
N LEU A 141 -2.79 20.97 -7.21
CA LEU A 141 -1.94 19.87 -6.74
C LEU A 141 -0.44 20.16 -6.97
N TYR A 142 -0.12 21.00 -7.95
CA TYR A 142 1.22 21.19 -8.50
C TYR A 142 1.80 22.58 -8.22
N THR A 143 1.34 23.22 -7.13
CA THR A 143 1.88 24.49 -6.67
C THR A 143 2.29 24.44 -5.20
N VAL A 144 3.31 25.19 -4.83
CA VAL A 144 3.63 25.53 -3.44
C VAL A 144 3.16 26.96 -3.15
N ILE A 145 2.87 27.25 -1.89
CA ILE A 145 2.61 28.62 -1.45
C ILE A 145 3.91 29.16 -0.86
N ARG A 146 4.28 30.37 -1.25
CA ARG A 146 5.48 31.07 -0.79
C ARG A 146 5.15 32.50 -0.41
N ARG A 147 6.06 33.16 0.31
CA ARG A 147 6.01 34.61 0.50
C ARG A 147 6.86 35.31 -0.56
N ASP A 148 6.29 36.31 -1.23
CA ASP A 148 7.03 37.18 -2.13
C ASP A 148 7.98 38.12 -1.36
N GLY A 149 8.75 38.95 -2.08
CA GLY A 149 9.70 39.91 -1.47
C GLY A 149 9.01 41.00 -0.61
N LYS A 150 7.67 41.08 -0.61
CA LYS A 150 6.87 41.99 0.22
C LYS A 150 6.16 41.27 1.35
N GLY A 151 6.35 39.95 1.48
CA GLY A 151 5.70 39.11 2.49
C GLY A 151 4.32 38.60 2.13
N ASN A 152 3.78 38.91 0.93
CA ASN A 152 2.47 38.40 0.50
C ASN A 152 2.57 36.94 0.07
N LEU A 153 1.48 36.20 0.27
CA LEU A 153 1.38 34.83 -0.24
C LEU A 153 1.20 34.83 -1.77
N VAL A 154 1.92 33.93 -2.43
CA VAL A 154 1.82 33.66 -3.87
C VAL A 154 1.86 32.15 -4.11
N ALA A 155 1.07 31.65 -5.06
CA ALA A 155 1.22 30.29 -5.56
C ALA A 155 2.37 30.27 -6.59
N ARG A 156 3.26 29.30 -6.45
CA ARG A 156 4.37 29.07 -7.39
C ARG A 156 4.27 27.66 -7.91
N TRP A 157 4.33 27.51 -9.22
CA TRP A 157 4.29 26.20 -9.87
C TRP A 157 5.52 25.34 -9.51
N TYR A 158 5.36 24.02 -9.51
CA TYR A 158 6.45 23.09 -9.17
C TYR A 158 7.62 23.21 -10.15
N HIS A 159 7.36 23.35 -11.46
CA HIS A 159 8.43 23.55 -12.46
C HIS A 159 9.24 24.84 -12.25
N GLU A 160 8.65 25.87 -11.61
CA GLU A 160 9.35 27.10 -11.25
C GLU A 160 10.11 26.97 -9.93
N GLU A 161 9.47 26.37 -8.92
CA GLU A 161 10.04 26.19 -7.58
C GLU A 161 11.23 25.23 -7.58
N TYR A 162 11.11 24.12 -8.32
CA TYR A 162 12.11 23.05 -8.41
C TYR A 162 12.83 23.03 -9.77
N LYS A 163 13.05 24.20 -10.35
CA LYS A 163 13.54 24.39 -11.72
C LYS A 163 14.79 23.58 -12.04
N GLU A 164 15.76 23.51 -11.13
CA GLU A 164 17.02 22.81 -11.35
C GLU A 164 16.81 21.30 -11.45
N GLU A 165 16.02 20.73 -10.55
CA GLU A 165 15.68 19.31 -10.55
C GLU A 165 14.84 18.94 -11.76
N ILE A 166 13.83 19.74 -12.08
CA ILE A 166 12.95 19.52 -13.23
C ILE A 166 13.74 19.60 -14.55
N SER A 167 14.67 20.53 -14.69
CA SER A 167 15.55 20.57 -15.87
C SER A 167 16.34 19.28 -16.03
N ARG A 168 16.91 18.73 -14.94
CA ARG A 168 17.64 17.46 -14.97
C ARG A 168 16.73 16.28 -15.32
N VAL A 169 15.50 16.26 -14.81
CA VAL A 169 14.49 15.27 -15.18
C VAL A 169 14.20 15.32 -16.69
N CYS A 170 13.96 16.52 -17.23
CA CYS A 170 13.70 16.72 -18.66
C CYS A 170 14.87 16.29 -19.54
N ASP A 171 16.12 16.55 -19.14
CA ASP A 171 17.32 16.09 -19.85
C ASP A 171 17.44 14.56 -19.88
N LEU A 172 17.09 13.89 -18.78
CA LEU A 172 17.09 12.43 -18.70
C LEU A 172 15.92 11.82 -19.49
N LEU A 173 14.73 12.43 -19.44
CA LEU A 173 13.59 12.02 -20.26
C LEU A 173 13.90 12.16 -21.76
N GLU A 174 14.60 13.22 -22.19
CA GLU A 174 15.03 13.37 -23.58
C GLU A 174 15.97 12.23 -24.02
N LYS A 175 16.91 11.82 -23.14
CA LYS A 175 17.77 10.65 -23.40
C LYS A 175 16.94 9.37 -23.52
N ALA A 176 15.96 9.18 -22.61
CA ALA A 176 15.07 8.03 -22.64
C ALA A 176 14.22 7.99 -23.93
N ILE A 177 13.66 9.11 -24.36
CA ILE A 177 12.89 9.26 -25.60
C ILE A 177 13.71 8.84 -26.83
N ASN A 178 15.01 9.21 -26.86
CA ASN A 178 15.90 8.87 -27.96
C ASN A 178 16.28 7.37 -28.00
N ILE A 179 16.21 6.67 -26.86
CA ILE A 179 16.49 5.23 -26.74
C ILE A 179 15.25 4.40 -26.99
N ALA A 180 14.07 4.87 -26.56
CA ALA A 180 12.82 4.12 -26.61
C ALA A 180 12.44 3.75 -28.06
N ASP A 181 12.32 2.45 -28.35
CA ASP A 181 11.85 1.88 -29.62
C ASP A 181 10.37 1.47 -29.55
N ASP A 182 9.81 1.19 -28.37
CA ASP A 182 8.38 1.04 -28.14
C ASP A 182 7.68 2.40 -28.34
N LYS A 183 6.72 2.44 -29.25
CA LYS A 183 6.00 3.67 -29.60
C LYS A 183 5.11 4.18 -28.47
N GLU A 184 4.48 3.29 -27.71
CA GLU A 184 3.60 3.66 -26.60
C GLU A 184 4.42 4.28 -25.48
N MET A 185 5.50 3.62 -25.05
CA MET A 185 6.44 4.14 -24.07
C MET A 185 7.05 5.47 -24.52
N LYS A 186 7.53 5.55 -25.76
CA LYS A 186 8.10 6.78 -26.32
C LYS A 186 7.13 7.95 -26.27
N ASN A 187 5.88 7.72 -26.66
CA ASN A 187 4.84 8.75 -26.64
C ASN A 187 4.53 9.21 -25.21
N TYR A 188 4.43 8.25 -24.27
CA TYR A 188 4.28 8.58 -22.86
C TYR A 188 5.43 9.44 -22.33
N LEU A 189 6.68 9.09 -22.61
CA LEU A 189 7.85 9.86 -22.15
C LEU A 189 7.87 11.28 -22.73
N ILE A 190 7.45 11.46 -24.00
CA ILE A 190 7.32 12.79 -24.61
C ILE A 190 6.29 13.66 -23.86
N GLU A 191 5.09 13.11 -23.62
CA GLU A 191 4.04 13.87 -22.94
C GLU A 191 4.38 14.07 -21.44
N ARG A 192 5.03 13.09 -20.79
CA ARG A 192 5.47 13.24 -19.41
C ARG A 192 6.57 14.32 -19.26
N LYS A 193 7.48 14.44 -20.22
CA LYS A 193 8.46 15.54 -20.24
C LYS A 193 7.77 16.89 -20.30
N LYS A 194 6.79 17.07 -21.21
CA LYS A 194 5.98 18.30 -21.28
C LYS A 194 5.24 18.58 -19.97
N ALA A 195 4.71 17.54 -19.35
CA ALA A 195 4.02 17.67 -18.07
C ALA A 195 4.95 18.23 -16.97
N PHE A 196 6.20 17.75 -16.89
CA PHE A 196 7.19 18.30 -15.98
C PHE A 196 7.57 19.77 -16.31
N GLU A 197 7.57 20.15 -17.60
CA GLU A 197 7.87 21.52 -18.03
C GLU A 197 6.73 22.53 -17.74
N THR A 198 5.50 22.05 -17.57
CA THR A 198 4.28 22.89 -17.53
C THR A 198 3.39 22.70 -16.30
N ASP A 199 3.62 21.63 -15.51
CA ASP A 199 2.75 21.12 -14.45
C ASP A 199 1.33 20.75 -14.93
N ASP A 200 1.13 20.51 -16.22
CA ASP A 200 -0.12 19.96 -16.76
C ASP A 200 0.07 18.46 -17.11
N TYR A 201 -0.38 17.61 -16.22
CA TYR A 201 -0.21 16.15 -16.33
C TYR A 201 -1.35 15.47 -17.10
N PHE A 202 -2.44 16.18 -17.43
CA PHE A 202 -3.63 15.58 -18.04
C PHE A 202 -3.32 14.76 -19.29
N GLN A 203 -2.62 15.34 -20.28
CA GLN A 203 -2.35 14.66 -21.54
C GLN A 203 -1.39 13.48 -21.36
N SER A 204 -0.40 13.62 -20.48
CA SER A 204 0.53 12.51 -20.21
C SER A 204 -0.16 11.34 -19.50
N ASP A 205 -1.14 11.60 -18.66
CA ASP A 205 -1.93 10.55 -17.99
C ASP A 205 -2.88 9.86 -18.99
N ILE A 206 -3.50 10.59 -19.92
CA ILE A 206 -4.27 10.00 -21.01
C ILE A 206 -3.39 9.03 -21.83
N VAL A 207 -2.18 9.45 -22.21
CA VAL A 207 -1.25 8.63 -23.00
C VAL A 207 -0.74 7.45 -22.19
N TRP A 208 -0.48 7.63 -20.89
CA TRP A 208 -0.12 6.53 -20.00
C TRP A 208 -1.22 5.46 -19.95
N MET A 209 -2.49 5.88 -19.86
CA MET A 209 -3.65 4.97 -19.90
C MET A 209 -3.75 4.20 -21.23
N ASP A 210 -3.24 4.75 -22.33
CA ASP A 210 -3.21 4.09 -23.64
C ASP A 210 -2.02 3.13 -23.82
N MET A 211 -0.99 3.21 -22.97
CA MET A 211 0.18 2.33 -23.02
C MET A 211 -0.17 0.94 -22.47
N LYS A 212 -0.51 -0.02 -23.35
CA LYS A 212 -0.99 -1.36 -22.96
C LYS A 212 0.06 -2.47 -23.13
N ASN A 213 0.97 -2.32 -24.09
CA ASN A 213 1.82 -3.40 -24.57
C ASN A 213 3.27 -3.33 -24.07
N SER A 214 3.66 -2.27 -23.39
CA SER A 214 5.01 -2.12 -22.86
C SER A 214 5.32 -3.18 -21.77
N ASN A 215 6.54 -3.75 -21.82
CA ASN A 215 7.02 -4.69 -20.81
C ASN A 215 7.55 -3.99 -19.55
N ILE A 216 7.78 -2.68 -19.61
CA ILE A 216 8.17 -1.86 -18.47
C ILE A 216 7.13 -0.77 -18.25
N ASP A 217 7.00 -0.32 -17.01
CA ASP A 217 6.19 0.84 -16.67
C ASP A 217 7.01 1.80 -15.80
N PHE A 218 6.82 3.09 -16.01
CA PHE A 218 7.48 4.14 -15.27
C PHE A 218 6.45 5.13 -14.76
N VAL A 219 5.97 4.88 -13.54
CA VAL A 219 5.07 5.80 -12.85
C VAL A 219 5.94 6.86 -12.17
N VAL A 220 5.81 8.13 -12.58
CA VAL A 220 6.71 9.19 -12.11
C VAL A 220 6.03 10.55 -12.12
N GLY A 221 6.19 11.31 -11.05
CA GLY A 221 5.69 12.69 -10.92
C GLY A 221 5.17 13.03 -9.54
N PRO A 222 4.49 14.16 -9.38
CA PRO A 222 3.73 14.50 -8.19
C PRO A 222 2.36 13.79 -8.25
N ILE A 223 2.09 12.83 -7.36
CA ILE A 223 0.98 11.89 -7.50
C ILE A 223 0.04 11.94 -6.29
N GLU A 224 0.52 11.55 -5.10
CA GLU A 224 -0.31 11.44 -3.90
C GLU A 224 -0.23 12.70 -3.04
N ASN A 225 -1.34 13.05 -2.37
CA ASN A 225 -1.43 14.27 -1.55
C ASN A 225 -1.51 14.01 -0.05
N TYR A 226 -1.27 12.79 0.39
CA TYR A 226 -1.43 12.38 1.80
C TYR A 226 -0.48 13.09 2.78
N ASP A 227 0.64 13.64 2.31
CA ASP A 227 1.61 14.34 3.17
C ASP A 227 1.22 15.79 3.47
N ASP A 228 0.36 16.40 2.65
CA ASP A 228 -0.28 17.69 2.90
C ASP A 228 -1.47 17.53 3.86
N LYS A 229 -1.23 17.66 5.18
CA LYS A 229 -2.27 17.57 6.19
C LYS A 229 -3.06 18.87 6.37
N PHE A 230 -2.58 19.97 5.79
CA PHE A 230 -3.23 21.27 5.92
C PHE A 230 -4.46 21.42 5.01
N MET A 231 -4.33 21.05 3.72
CA MET A 231 -5.41 21.21 2.74
C MET A 231 -5.69 19.94 1.92
N GLU A 232 -4.84 18.92 2.03
CA GLU A 232 -4.89 17.72 1.19
C GLU A 232 -4.90 18.04 -0.32
N ALA A 233 -4.21 19.14 -0.70
CA ALA A 233 -4.24 19.72 -2.03
C ALA A 233 -2.89 19.70 -2.77
N LYS A 234 -1.78 19.29 -2.11
CA LYS A 234 -0.43 19.34 -2.70
C LYS A 234 0.10 17.94 -2.93
N ALA A 235 0.42 17.64 -4.19
CA ALA A 235 0.93 16.33 -4.56
C ALA A 235 2.42 16.18 -4.26
N SER A 236 2.79 15.03 -3.69
CA SER A 236 4.15 14.62 -3.40
C SER A 236 4.80 13.96 -4.61
N TYR A 237 6.10 14.20 -4.82
CA TYR A 237 6.87 13.50 -5.84
C TYR A 237 7.14 12.05 -5.44
N GLU A 238 6.94 11.15 -6.39
CA GLU A 238 7.29 9.75 -6.27
C GLU A 238 7.62 9.12 -7.62
N ALA A 239 8.24 7.94 -7.58
CA ALA A 239 8.48 7.14 -8.77
C ALA A 239 8.49 5.64 -8.46
N PHE A 240 7.97 4.86 -9.43
CA PHE A 240 8.07 3.41 -9.48
C PHE A 240 8.69 3.00 -10.83
N VAL A 241 9.73 2.18 -10.80
CA VAL A 241 10.27 1.52 -12.00
C VAL A 241 9.83 0.07 -11.96
N LEU A 242 9.03 -0.35 -12.95
CA LEU A 242 8.28 -1.59 -12.94
C LEU A 242 8.58 -2.44 -14.17
N VAL A 243 8.63 -3.77 -13.99
CA VAL A 243 8.73 -4.78 -15.04
C VAL A 243 7.48 -5.64 -15.03
N LYS A 244 6.81 -5.75 -16.18
CA LYS A 244 5.53 -6.47 -16.33
C LYS A 244 5.71 -7.98 -16.14
N ASP A 245 4.88 -8.57 -15.28
CA ASP A 245 4.70 -10.03 -15.23
C ASP A 245 3.66 -10.40 -16.31
N VAL A 246 4.16 -10.72 -17.48
CA VAL A 246 3.33 -10.94 -18.69
C VAL A 246 2.36 -12.10 -18.51
N ASP A 247 2.82 -13.20 -17.90
CA ASP A 247 2.00 -14.40 -17.78
C ASP A 247 0.87 -14.21 -16.76
N ARG A 248 1.14 -13.56 -15.63
CA ARG A 248 0.11 -13.26 -14.63
C ARG A 248 -0.86 -12.19 -15.12
N SER A 249 -0.38 -11.19 -15.86
CA SER A 249 -1.25 -10.18 -16.48
C SER A 249 -2.24 -10.82 -17.47
N LYS A 250 -1.78 -11.76 -18.32
CA LYS A 250 -2.68 -12.51 -19.22
C LYS A 250 -3.72 -13.36 -18.48
N LYS A 251 -3.35 -13.95 -17.32
CA LYS A 251 -4.33 -14.67 -16.50
C LYS A 251 -5.40 -13.73 -15.96
N LEU A 252 -5.01 -12.53 -15.50
CA LEU A 252 -5.96 -11.52 -15.02
C LEU A 252 -6.92 -11.05 -16.10
N ASP A 253 -6.45 -10.78 -17.31
CA ASP A 253 -7.32 -10.41 -18.46
C ASP A 253 -8.42 -11.45 -18.69
N ARG A 254 -8.09 -12.74 -18.54
CA ARG A 254 -9.06 -13.81 -18.66
C ARG A 254 -10.11 -13.75 -17.54
N PHE A 255 -9.69 -13.52 -16.31
CA PHE A 255 -10.61 -13.44 -15.17
C PHE A 255 -11.52 -12.21 -15.23
N ILE A 256 -11.02 -11.08 -15.71
CA ILE A 256 -11.83 -9.86 -15.92
C ILE A 256 -12.99 -10.12 -16.88
N LYS A 257 -12.77 -10.89 -17.94
CA LYS A 257 -13.85 -11.29 -18.89
C LYS A 257 -14.93 -12.16 -18.25
N MET A 258 -14.63 -12.80 -17.11
CA MET A 258 -15.58 -13.63 -16.36
C MET A 258 -16.40 -12.82 -15.33
N LEU A 259 -16.11 -11.55 -15.11
CA LEU A 259 -16.76 -10.72 -14.08
C LEU A 259 -18.30 -10.70 -14.18
N PRO A 260 -18.94 -10.63 -15.36
CA PRO A 260 -20.39 -10.70 -15.46
C PRO A 260 -20.98 -12.01 -14.90
N ASP A 261 -20.29 -13.13 -15.08
CA ASP A 261 -20.74 -14.43 -14.55
C ASP A 261 -20.43 -14.56 -13.05
N ILE A 262 -19.30 -14.06 -12.60
CA ILE A 262 -18.97 -13.95 -11.17
C ILE A 262 -19.98 -13.07 -10.44
N GLN A 263 -20.38 -11.93 -11.02
CA GLN A 263 -21.44 -11.06 -10.47
C GLN A 263 -22.77 -11.82 -10.28
N LYS A 264 -23.18 -12.62 -11.27
CA LYS A 264 -24.39 -13.47 -11.17
C LYS A 264 -24.27 -14.53 -10.07
N ALA A 265 -23.05 -15.02 -9.83
CA ALA A 265 -22.76 -16.05 -8.83
C ALA A 265 -22.70 -15.51 -7.39
N LEU A 266 -22.68 -14.20 -7.17
CA LEU A 266 -22.60 -13.60 -5.84
C LEU A 266 -23.68 -14.19 -4.89
N PRO A 267 -23.34 -14.49 -3.63
CA PRO A 267 -24.21 -15.22 -2.69
C PRO A 267 -25.27 -14.30 -2.05
N CYS A 268 -26.12 -13.67 -2.87
CA CYS A 268 -27.19 -12.77 -2.43
C CYS A 268 -28.42 -12.92 -3.33
N GLU A 269 -29.53 -12.31 -2.90
CA GLU A 269 -30.75 -12.26 -3.71
C GLU A 269 -30.51 -11.56 -5.06
N PRO A 270 -31.19 -11.98 -6.15
CA PRO A 270 -30.99 -11.41 -7.48
C PRO A 270 -31.09 -9.89 -7.55
N LYS A 271 -31.98 -9.27 -6.74
CA LYS A 271 -32.17 -7.81 -6.71
C LYS A 271 -30.93 -7.03 -6.25
N TYR A 272 -29.97 -7.66 -5.53
CA TYR A 272 -28.74 -7.00 -5.06
C TYR A 272 -27.53 -7.23 -5.97
N LYS A 273 -27.70 -7.85 -7.12
CA LYS A 273 -26.64 -8.14 -8.10
C LYS A 273 -27.01 -7.79 -9.54
N THR A 274 -27.87 -6.77 -9.69
CA THR A 274 -28.35 -6.30 -10.99
C THR A 274 -27.33 -5.48 -11.78
N PHE A 275 -26.32 -4.96 -11.10
CA PHE A 275 -25.23 -4.25 -11.75
C PHE A 275 -24.45 -5.19 -12.69
N VAL A 276 -24.08 -4.71 -13.87
CA VAL A 276 -23.26 -5.45 -14.83
C VAL A 276 -21.86 -4.84 -14.84
N PRO A 277 -20.86 -5.54 -14.30
CA PRO A 277 -19.50 -5.03 -14.32
C PRO A 277 -18.96 -4.98 -15.75
N GLY A 278 -18.10 -4.00 -16.03
CA GLY A 278 -17.37 -3.96 -17.29
C GLY A 278 -16.42 -5.14 -17.43
N THR A 279 -16.14 -5.52 -18.66
CA THR A 279 -15.19 -6.58 -19.01
C THR A 279 -13.83 -6.04 -19.48
N GLU A 280 -13.67 -4.73 -19.44
CA GLU A 280 -12.43 -4.02 -19.71
C GLU A 280 -11.93 -3.41 -18.40
N SER A 281 -10.81 -3.91 -17.93
CA SER A 281 -10.12 -3.39 -16.77
C SER A 281 -8.63 -3.38 -17.07
N ASP A 282 -7.99 -2.26 -16.78
CA ASP A 282 -6.54 -2.14 -16.88
C ASP A 282 -5.91 -2.60 -15.56
N LEU A 283 -6.00 -3.90 -15.31
CA LEU A 283 -5.41 -4.55 -14.14
C LEU A 283 -4.25 -5.44 -14.60
N ASN A 284 -3.04 -5.04 -14.24
CA ASN A 284 -1.82 -5.73 -14.63
C ASN A 284 -0.94 -6.05 -13.41
N VAL A 285 -0.08 -7.05 -13.59
CA VAL A 285 0.89 -7.49 -12.58
C VAL A 285 2.28 -7.02 -12.99
N TYR A 286 2.97 -6.43 -12.03
CA TYR A 286 4.35 -5.97 -12.21
C TYR A 286 5.24 -6.45 -11.08
N ASN A 287 6.53 -6.53 -11.36
CA ASN A 287 7.58 -6.59 -10.36
C ASN A 287 8.24 -5.22 -10.28
N ALA A 288 8.25 -4.62 -9.12
CA ALA A 288 8.95 -3.37 -8.90
C ALA A 288 10.46 -3.63 -8.81
N ILE A 289 11.26 -2.77 -9.42
CA ILE A 289 12.73 -2.79 -9.30
C ILE A 289 13.26 -1.56 -8.60
N TYR A 290 12.48 -0.49 -8.51
CA TYR A 290 12.85 0.70 -7.77
C TYR A 290 11.63 1.48 -7.27
N TYR A 291 11.78 2.07 -6.07
CA TYR A 291 10.84 2.99 -5.44
C TYR A 291 11.56 4.25 -5.01
N ALA A 292 10.97 5.40 -5.18
CA ALA A 292 11.53 6.67 -4.74
C ALA A 292 10.45 7.67 -4.32
N GLY A 293 10.78 8.54 -3.38
CA GLY A 293 9.86 9.57 -2.88
C GLY A 293 8.76 9.03 -1.98
N ASP A 294 7.55 9.54 -2.10
CA ASP A 294 6.45 9.27 -1.17
C ASP A 294 6.15 7.78 -1.03
N CYS A 295 6.04 7.04 -2.13
CA CYS A 295 5.79 5.60 -2.14
C CYS A 295 6.88 4.75 -1.45
N ASN A 296 8.07 5.32 -1.24
CA ASN A 296 9.19 4.71 -0.52
C ASN A 296 9.19 5.07 0.97
N SER A 297 8.36 6.00 1.41
CA SER A 297 8.34 6.52 2.78
C SER A 297 7.52 5.64 3.73
N GLY A 298 8.08 5.30 4.90
CA GLY A 298 7.35 4.51 5.90
C GLY A 298 6.89 3.15 5.34
N SER A 299 5.57 2.98 5.10
CA SER A 299 5.01 1.74 4.56
C SER A 299 5.17 1.65 3.04
N LYS A 300 5.56 0.46 2.55
CA LYS A 300 5.72 0.24 1.10
C LYS A 300 4.40 -0.08 0.43
N THR A 301 4.13 0.61 -0.67
CA THR A 301 3.00 0.36 -1.56
C THR A 301 3.13 -1.01 -2.23
N ILE A 302 2.03 -1.77 -2.29
CA ILE A 302 1.97 -3.10 -2.94
C ILE A 302 0.98 -3.17 -4.10
N ALA A 303 0.15 -2.13 -4.25
CA ALA A 303 -0.78 -1.96 -5.37
C ALA A 303 -0.95 -0.47 -5.66
N ILE A 304 -1.20 -0.12 -6.90
CA ILE A 304 -1.35 1.26 -7.39
C ILE A 304 -2.66 1.34 -8.17
N ASN A 305 -3.44 2.39 -7.96
CA ASN A 305 -4.66 2.68 -8.72
C ASN A 305 -4.63 4.15 -9.17
N LEU A 306 -4.28 4.39 -10.40
CA LEU A 306 -4.03 5.70 -10.98
C LEU A 306 -4.70 5.84 -12.37
N PRO A 307 -4.80 7.05 -12.92
CA PRO A 307 -4.42 8.33 -12.35
C PRO A 307 -5.43 8.86 -11.32
N ASN A 308 -5.03 9.85 -10.50
CA ASN A 308 -5.90 10.53 -9.55
C ASN A 308 -6.73 11.68 -10.17
N ASP A 309 -6.51 12.02 -11.44
CA ASP A 309 -7.25 13.08 -12.16
C ASP A 309 -8.64 12.60 -12.58
N ASP A 310 -9.69 13.15 -11.97
CA ASP A 310 -11.10 12.82 -12.26
C ASP A 310 -11.45 12.98 -13.75
N ARG A 311 -10.82 13.92 -14.46
CA ARG A 311 -11.04 14.15 -15.90
C ARG A 311 -10.51 12.98 -16.72
N VAL A 312 -9.36 12.45 -16.35
CA VAL A 312 -8.78 11.26 -17.00
C VAL A 312 -9.60 10.03 -16.66
N GLN A 313 -10.00 9.88 -15.39
CA GLN A 313 -10.86 8.77 -14.97
C GLN A 313 -12.20 8.75 -15.71
N ALA A 314 -12.80 9.91 -15.95
CA ALA A 314 -14.06 10.03 -16.70
C ALA A 314 -13.93 9.59 -18.17
N ILE A 315 -12.73 9.71 -18.78
CA ILE A 315 -12.47 9.38 -20.19
C ILE A 315 -11.93 7.96 -20.35
N LYS A 316 -11.02 7.54 -19.48
CA LYS A 316 -10.22 6.31 -19.61
C LYS A 316 -10.42 5.30 -18.48
N GLY A 317 -11.08 5.68 -17.38
CA GLY A 317 -11.10 4.90 -16.15
C GLY A 317 -9.77 4.97 -15.39
N THR A 318 -9.43 3.90 -14.68
CA THR A 318 -8.19 3.80 -13.90
C THR A 318 -7.40 2.57 -14.31
N ARG A 319 -6.07 2.64 -14.11
CA ARG A 319 -5.14 1.52 -14.25
C ARG A 319 -4.71 1.04 -12.87
N ARG A 320 -4.80 -0.27 -12.66
CA ARG A 320 -4.43 -0.94 -11.43
C ARG A 320 -3.19 -1.80 -11.65
N LEU A 321 -2.16 -1.54 -10.87
CA LEU A 321 -0.87 -2.23 -10.94
C LEU A 321 -0.66 -3.01 -9.65
N GLN A 322 -0.55 -4.33 -9.76
CA GLN A 322 -0.27 -5.22 -8.63
C GLN A 322 1.23 -5.47 -8.55
N LEU A 323 1.87 -5.07 -7.46
CA LEU A 323 3.32 -5.16 -7.28
C LEU A 323 3.70 -6.48 -6.62
N ARG A 324 3.82 -7.54 -7.43
CA ARG A 324 3.92 -8.93 -6.99
C ARG A 324 5.08 -9.18 -6.03
N ASN A 325 6.29 -8.77 -6.39
CA ASN A 325 7.47 -9.02 -5.56
C ASN A 325 7.46 -8.21 -4.24
N SER A 326 6.79 -7.06 -4.20
CA SER A 326 6.57 -6.29 -2.98
C SER A 326 5.54 -6.97 -2.07
N MET A 327 4.52 -7.60 -2.66
CA MET A 327 3.59 -8.47 -1.93
C MET A 327 4.32 -9.69 -1.36
N GLU A 328 5.19 -10.32 -2.15
CA GLU A 328 6.01 -11.47 -1.73
C GLU A 328 6.91 -11.11 -0.55
N ALA A 329 7.56 -9.94 -0.60
CA ALA A 329 8.35 -9.43 0.51
C ALA A 329 7.53 -9.28 1.81
N LYS A 330 6.32 -8.72 1.74
CA LYS A 330 5.42 -8.61 2.92
C LYS A 330 4.91 -9.97 3.37
N PHE A 331 4.64 -10.88 2.45
CA PHE A 331 4.25 -12.25 2.78
C PHE A 331 5.37 -12.95 3.56
N ASP A 332 6.59 -12.99 3.02
CA ASP A 332 7.72 -13.70 3.61
C ASP A 332 8.15 -13.12 4.96
N LYS A 333 8.21 -11.79 5.06
CA LYS A 333 8.75 -11.12 6.24
C LYS A 333 7.72 -10.85 7.33
N ILE A 334 6.43 -10.81 6.99
CA ILE A 334 5.37 -10.42 7.93
C ILE A 334 4.30 -11.51 8.04
N MET A 335 3.67 -11.89 6.93
CA MET A 335 2.52 -12.80 6.95
C MET A 335 2.91 -14.20 7.43
N LEU A 336 3.95 -14.77 6.86
CA LEU A 336 4.44 -16.10 7.23
C LEU A 336 4.88 -16.20 8.71
N PRO A 337 5.64 -15.22 9.25
CA PRO A 337 5.93 -15.17 10.69
C PRO A 337 4.66 -15.02 11.56
N ILE A 338 3.67 -14.22 11.17
CA ILE A 338 2.40 -14.12 11.90
C ILE A 338 1.72 -15.48 11.96
N GLY A 339 1.60 -16.18 10.82
CA GLY A 339 1.03 -17.52 10.78
C GLY A 339 1.68 -18.49 11.77
N LYS A 340 3.02 -18.46 11.88
CA LYS A 340 3.77 -19.29 12.85
C LYS A 340 3.42 -19.01 14.32
N VAL A 341 2.92 -17.81 14.62
CA VAL A 341 2.52 -17.41 15.98
C VAL A 341 1.09 -17.83 16.29
N ILE A 342 0.19 -17.82 15.29
CA ILE A 342 -1.24 -17.96 15.53
C ILE A 342 -1.87 -19.25 14.99
N LEU A 343 -1.29 -19.90 13.98
CA LEU A 343 -1.89 -21.10 13.37
C LEU A 343 -1.34 -22.38 14.00
N THR A 344 -2.16 -23.46 13.94
CA THR A 344 -1.65 -24.78 14.24
C THR A 344 -0.59 -25.23 13.23
N PRO A 345 0.43 -26.05 13.64
CA PRO A 345 1.46 -26.52 12.72
C PRO A 345 0.89 -27.24 11.48
N GLU A 346 -0.22 -27.98 11.64
CA GLU A 346 -0.89 -28.73 10.58
C GLU A 346 -1.50 -27.82 9.52
N GLN A 347 -1.92 -26.61 9.89
CA GLN A 347 -2.55 -25.65 8.97
C GLN A 347 -1.56 -24.66 8.36
N MET A 348 -0.33 -24.57 8.89
CA MET A 348 0.72 -23.72 8.29
C MET A 348 1.00 -24.04 6.83
N LYS A 349 0.81 -25.28 6.38
CA LYS A 349 0.97 -25.69 4.98
C LYS A 349 0.02 -25.00 4.00
N TYR A 350 -1.09 -24.46 4.50
CA TYR A 350 -2.09 -23.72 3.71
C TYR A 350 -1.80 -22.22 3.61
N LEU A 351 -0.85 -21.70 4.39
CA LEU A 351 -0.42 -20.31 4.26
C LEU A 351 0.49 -20.16 3.04
N LYS A 352 -0.02 -19.58 1.95
CA LYS A 352 0.61 -19.56 0.64
C LYS A 352 0.73 -18.14 0.09
N PHE A 353 1.87 -17.84 -0.55
CA PHE A 353 2.05 -16.55 -1.22
C PHE A 353 1.04 -16.34 -2.37
N ASP A 354 0.86 -17.34 -3.23
CA ASP A 354 -0.09 -17.19 -4.35
C ASP A 354 -1.52 -16.96 -3.88
N ALA A 355 -1.92 -17.53 -2.72
CA ALA A 355 -3.21 -17.22 -2.10
C ALA A 355 -3.27 -15.76 -1.60
N PHE A 356 -2.20 -15.24 -1.01
CA PHE A 356 -2.10 -13.84 -0.61
C PHE A 356 -2.20 -12.91 -1.82
N PHE A 357 -1.46 -13.22 -2.88
CA PHE A 357 -1.49 -12.48 -4.13
C PHE A 357 -2.90 -12.42 -4.73
N TRP A 358 -3.59 -13.56 -4.84
CA TRP A 358 -4.94 -13.60 -5.41
C TRP A 358 -5.96 -12.89 -4.51
N ASN A 359 -5.90 -13.06 -3.20
CA ASN A 359 -6.80 -12.36 -2.26
C ASN A 359 -6.66 -10.84 -2.37
N VAL A 360 -5.45 -10.30 -2.42
CA VAL A 360 -5.22 -8.85 -2.59
C VAL A 360 -5.65 -8.38 -3.99
N THR A 361 -5.32 -9.14 -5.03
CA THR A 361 -5.70 -8.78 -6.40
C THR A 361 -7.21 -8.74 -6.59
N PHE A 362 -7.92 -9.73 -6.06
CA PHE A 362 -9.38 -9.76 -6.18
C PHE A 362 -10.12 -8.89 -5.17
N HIS A 363 -9.46 -8.39 -4.12
CA HIS A 363 -9.98 -7.28 -3.33
C HIS A 363 -10.22 -6.05 -4.24
N GLU A 364 -9.23 -5.66 -5.04
CA GLU A 364 -9.36 -4.54 -5.99
C GLU A 364 -10.48 -4.78 -7.03
N VAL A 365 -10.65 -6.03 -7.47
CA VAL A 365 -11.75 -6.41 -8.36
C VAL A 365 -13.09 -6.36 -7.64
N GLY A 366 -13.12 -6.75 -6.37
CA GLY A 366 -14.31 -6.74 -5.50
C GLY A 366 -14.96 -5.37 -5.37
N HIS A 367 -14.16 -4.29 -5.42
CA HIS A 367 -14.69 -2.92 -5.50
C HIS A 367 -15.60 -2.72 -6.71
N GLY A 368 -15.29 -3.36 -7.83
CA GLY A 368 -16.07 -3.28 -9.07
C GLY A 368 -17.35 -4.10 -9.09
N LEU A 369 -17.60 -4.95 -8.09
CA LEU A 369 -18.76 -5.85 -8.05
C LEU A 369 -19.83 -5.42 -7.04
N GLY A 370 -20.91 -6.17 -7.00
CA GLY A 370 -22.06 -5.95 -6.09
C GLY A 370 -23.08 -4.99 -6.67
N ILE A 371 -23.64 -4.13 -5.84
CA ILE A 371 -24.66 -3.16 -6.20
C ILE A 371 -24.12 -1.74 -6.06
N LYS A 372 -24.52 -0.81 -6.95
CA LYS A 372 -24.10 0.59 -6.93
C LYS A 372 -25.22 1.54 -6.55
N GLU A 373 -26.46 1.17 -6.90
CA GLU A 373 -27.67 1.92 -6.61
C GLU A 373 -28.57 1.14 -5.67
N THR A 374 -29.21 1.80 -4.73
CA THR A 374 -30.12 1.15 -3.78
C THR A 374 -31.41 0.68 -4.45
N VAL A 375 -31.91 -0.50 -4.08
CA VAL A 375 -33.12 -1.10 -4.66
C VAL A 375 -34.42 -0.36 -4.27
N ASN A 376 -34.37 0.53 -3.30
CA ASN A 376 -35.51 1.24 -2.75
C ASN A 376 -35.52 2.75 -3.08
N GLY A 377 -34.70 3.18 -4.04
CA GLY A 377 -34.69 4.57 -4.55
C GLY A 377 -34.04 5.59 -3.62
N LYS A 378 -33.17 5.17 -2.68
CA LYS A 378 -32.42 6.09 -1.82
C LYS A 378 -31.18 6.72 -2.50
N GLY A 379 -31.00 6.52 -3.81
CA GLY A 379 -29.84 6.97 -4.57
C GLY A 379 -28.70 5.95 -4.53
N SER A 380 -27.47 6.44 -4.71
CA SER A 380 -26.29 5.60 -4.68
C SER A 380 -26.09 4.93 -3.31
N VAL A 381 -25.40 3.80 -3.28
CA VAL A 381 -25.01 3.13 -2.03
C VAL A 381 -24.22 4.08 -1.13
N ASP A 382 -23.36 4.90 -1.72
CA ASP A 382 -22.53 5.87 -1.01
C ASP A 382 -23.34 6.95 -0.31
N ASP A 383 -24.32 7.52 -1.02
CA ASP A 383 -25.23 8.53 -0.45
C ASP A 383 -26.08 7.94 0.67
N ALA A 384 -26.55 6.71 0.48
CA ALA A 384 -27.41 6.04 1.44
C ALA A 384 -26.66 5.62 2.72
N LEU A 385 -25.41 5.13 2.61
CA LEU A 385 -24.60 4.69 3.76
C LEU A 385 -23.81 5.81 4.45
N LYS A 386 -23.69 6.98 3.83
CA LYS A 386 -23.10 8.19 4.44
C LYS A 386 -21.70 7.93 5.03
N THR A 387 -21.52 8.16 6.34
CA THR A 387 -20.27 7.96 7.07
C THR A 387 -19.83 6.50 7.18
N GLU A 388 -20.70 5.55 6.94
CA GLU A 388 -20.40 4.12 6.99
C GLU A 388 -19.86 3.58 5.65
N LYS A 389 -20.04 4.32 4.54
CA LYS A 389 -19.75 3.88 3.18
C LYS A 389 -18.37 3.25 3.02
N THR A 390 -17.32 3.91 3.48
CA THR A 390 -15.95 3.48 3.24
C THR A 390 -15.63 2.16 3.94
N SER A 391 -15.98 2.02 5.22
CA SER A 391 -15.70 0.78 5.95
C SER A 391 -16.50 -0.43 5.43
N TRP A 392 -17.72 -0.20 4.92
CA TRP A 392 -18.54 -1.25 4.31
C TRP A 392 -18.10 -1.58 2.88
N GLU A 393 -17.58 -0.60 2.14
CA GLU A 393 -16.99 -0.83 0.82
C GLU A 393 -15.71 -1.67 0.92
N GLU A 394 -14.82 -1.37 1.89
CA GLU A 394 -13.64 -2.17 2.17
C GLU A 394 -14.01 -3.60 2.63
N ALA A 395 -15.02 -3.73 3.48
CA ALA A 395 -15.52 -5.04 3.91
C ALA A 395 -16.10 -5.86 2.74
N LYS A 396 -16.78 -5.18 1.79
CA LYS A 396 -17.26 -5.80 0.56
C LYS A 396 -16.09 -6.28 -0.30
N ALA A 397 -15.12 -5.42 -0.55
CA ALA A 397 -13.97 -5.74 -1.39
C ALA A 397 -13.17 -6.93 -0.82
N ASP A 398 -12.91 -6.95 0.47
CA ASP A 398 -12.21 -8.05 1.16
C ASP A 398 -12.94 -9.39 0.98
N ILE A 399 -14.23 -9.43 1.32
CA ILE A 399 -14.95 -10.72 1.32
C ILE A 399 -15.34 -11.18 -0.09
N LEU A 400 -15.66 -10.25 -0.99
CA LEU A 400 -15.89 -10.61 -2.39
C LEU A 400 -14.60 -11.05 -3.07
N GLY A 401 -13.46 -10.45 -2.72
CA GLY A 401 -12.14 -10.90 -3.19
C GLY A 401 -11.91 -12.37 -2.86
N LEU A 402 -12.12 -12.76 -1.59
CA LEU A 402 -12.00 -14.16 -1.16
C LEU A 402 -13.06 -15.06 -1.83
N PHE A 403 -14.31 -14.59 -1.96
CA PHE A 403 -15.36 -15.31 -2.66
C PHE A 403 -14.99 -15.59 -4.12
N ILE A 404 -14.45 -14.60 -4.84
CA ILE A 404 -14.02 -14.73 -6.23
C ILE A 404 -12.92 -15.78 -6.35
N VAL A 405 -11.90 -15.73 -5.48
CA VAL A 405 -10.83 -16.73 -5.48
C VAL A 405 -11.39 -18.14 -5.31
N CYS A 406 -12.25 -18.36 -4.30
CA CYS A 406 -12.88 -19.65 -4.06
C CYS A 406 -13.72 -20.10 -5.26
N HIS A 407 -14.51 -19.19 -5.85
CA HIS A 407 -15.34 -19.49 -7.02
C HIS A 407 -14.52 -19.87 -8.26
N LEU A 408 -13.41 -19.17 -8.51
CA LEU A 408 -12.50 -19.49 -9.63
C LEU A 408 -11.76 -20.82 -9.43
N ILE A 409 -11.45 -21.19 -8.18
CA ILE A 409 -10.90 -22.51 -7.85
C ILE A 409 -11.94 -23.58 -8.16
N ASP A 410 -13.19 -23.41 -7.74
CA ASP A 410 -14.28 -24.37 -8.02
C ASP A 410 -14.56 -24.52 -9.52
N LYS A 411 -14.31 -23.50 -10.31
CA LYS A 411 -14.40 -23.52 -11.78
C LYS A 411 -13.17 -24.12 -12.47
N GLY A 412 -12.11 -24.42 -11.72
CA GLY A 412 -10.84 -24.90 -12.28
C GLY A 412 -10.04 -23.84 -13.04
N GLU A 413 -10.34 -22.56 -12.80
CA GLU A 413 -9.64 -21.42 -13.42
C GLU A 413 -8.37 -21.03 -12.67
N ILE A 414 -8.38 -21.13 -11.34
CA ILE A 414 -7.22 -21.07 -10.46
C ILE A 414 -6.88 -22.50 -10.03
N THR A 415 -5.68 -22.97 -10.39
CA THR A 415 -5.24 -24.36 -10.15
C THR A 415 -3.97 -24.48 -9.34
N ASP A 416 -3.30 -23.35 -9.08
CA ASP A 416 -2.04 -23.24 -8.34
C ASP A 416 -2.23 -23.21 -6.81
N ILE A 417 -3.45 -22.97 -6.34
CA ILE A 417 -3.86 -23.00 -4.94
C ILE A 417 -5.19 -23.73 -4.73
N LYS A 418 -5.49 -24.06 -3.47
CA LYS A 418 -6.77 -24.62 -3.03
C LYS A 418 -7.56 -23.61 -2.20
N LYS A 419 -8.86 -23.87 -1.97
CA LYS A 419 -9.69 -23.01 -1.11
C LYS A 419 -9.14 -22.90 0.32
N GLU A 420 -8.60 -24.00 0.85
CA GLU A 420 -7.96 -24.00 2.16
C GLU A 420 -6.77 -23.04 2.22
N ASP A 421 -5.99 -22.93 1.13
CA ASP A 421 -4.89 -21.98 1.04
C ASP A 421 -5.41 -20.53 1.05
N ALA A 422 -6.45 -20.24 0.25
CA ALA A 422 -7.07 -18.92 0.14
C ALA A 422 -7.66 -18.47 1.50
N ILE A 423 -8.44 -19.34 2.14
CA ILE A 423 -9.11 -19.07 3.42
C ILE A 423 -8.10 -18.88 4.54
N THR A 424 -7.10 -19.79 4.67
CA THR A 424 -6.07 -19.69 5.73
C THR A 424 -5.27 -18.40 5.59
N THR A 425 -4.87 -18.07 4.36
CA THR A 425 -4.09 -16.87 4.08
C THR A 425 -4.91 -15.60 4.33
N PHE A 426 -6.18 -15.58 3.96
CA PHE A 426 -7.09 -14.47 4.23
C PHE A 426 -7.26 -14.22 5.73
N ILE A 427 -7.60 -15.28 6.50
CA ILE A 427 -7.79 -15.17 7.97
C ILE A 427 -6.51 -14.69 8.64
N THR A 428 -5.33 -15.21 8.24
CA THR A 428 -4.04 -14.72 8.75
C THR A 428 -3.82 -13.25 8.40
N GLY A 429 -4.29 -12.81 7.22
CA GLY A 429 -4.26 -11.42 6.76
C GLY A 429 -5.03 -10.46 7.65
N LEU A 430 -6.13 -10.89 8.27
CA LEU A 430 -6.89 -10.07 9.23
C LEU A 430 -6.02 -9.65 10.42
N PHE A 431 -5.21 -10.57 10.98
CA PHE A 431 -4.28 -10.25 12.07
C PHE A 431 -3.20 -9.27 11.63
N ARG A 432 -2.64 -9.45 10.44
CA ARG A 432 -1.67 -8.50 9.88
C ARG A 432 -2.25 -7.08 9.78
N SER A 433 -3.49 -6.98 9.32
CA SER A 433 -4.16 -5.68 9.11
C SER A 433 -4.42 -4.93 10.41
N VAL A 434 -4.88 -5.63 11.46
CA VAL A 434 -5.31 -4.98 12.70
C VAL A 434 -4.26 -4.98 13.82
N ARG A 435 -3.04 -5.51 13.59
CA ARG A 435 -2.01 -5.63 14.64
C ARG A 435 -1.59 -4.28 15.26
N PHE A 436 -1.82 -3.18 14.56
CA PHE A 436 -1.52 -1.82 15.02
C PHE A 436 -2.77 -0.98 15.30
N GLY A 437 -3.93 -1.63 15.41
CA GLY A 437 -5.22 -1.00 15.69
C GLY A 437 -6.20 -1.12 14.52
N ALA A 438 -7.47 -0.80 14.80
CA ALA A 438 -8.57 -0.92 13.85
C ALA A 438 -9.29 0.43 13.62
N ALA A 439 -8.59 1.55 13.73
CA ALA A 439 -9.20 2.89 13.59
C ALA A 439 -9.53 3.24 12.13
N SER A 440 -8.73 2.76 11.17
CA SER A 440 -8.94 3.00 9.74
C SER A 440 -10.17 2.27 9.18
N SER A 441 -10.61 2.63 7.98
CA SER A 441 -11.71 1.96 7.28
C SER A 441 -11.40 0.48 7.04
N HIS A 442 -10.20 0.15 6.55
CA HIS A 442 -9.73 -1.22 6.41
C HIS A 442 -9.68 -1.96 7.76
N GLY A 443 -9.18 -1.31 8.82
CA GLY A 443 -9.15 -1.92 10.15
C GLY A 443 -10.54 -2.28 10.66
N LYS A 444 -11.53 -1.39 10.51
CA LYS A 444 -12.94 -1.63 10.86
C LYS A 444 -13.54 -2.75 10.02
N ALA A 445 -13.29 -2.76 8.70
CA ALA A 445 -13.73 -3.80 7.78
C ALA A 445 -13.21 -5.18 8.19
N ASN A 446 -11.91 -5.27 8.46
CA ASN A 446 -11.26 -6.51 8.88
C ASN A 446 -11.77 -6.99 10.24
N MET A 447 -12.09 -6.08 11.19
CA MET A 447 -12.68 -6.47 12.46
C MET A 447 -14.11 -6.98 12.33
N MET A 448 -14.95 -6.35 11.50
CA MET A 448 -16.29 -6.85 11.19
C MET A 448 -16.21 -8.26 10.59
N CYS A 449 -15.30 -8.47 9.63
CA CYS A 449 -15.08 -9.79 9.01
C CYS A 449 -14.60 -10.82 10.04
N TYR A 450 -13.61 -10.49 10.87
CA TYR A 450 -13.09 -11.37 11.93
C TYR A 450 -14.21 -11.81 12.88
N ASN A 451 -15.03 -10.87 13.35
CA ASN A 451 -16.10 -11.17 14.30
C ASN A 451 -17.22 -12.00 13.67
N VAL A 452 -17.58 -11.76 12.41
CA VAL A 452 -18.54 -12.62 11.68
C VAL A 452 -17.99 -14.03 11.51
N MET A 453 -16.75 -14.18 11.09
CA MET A 453 -16.11 -15.50 10.93
C MET A 453 -16.04 -16.24 12.26
N LYS A 454 -15.74 -15.56 13.36
CA LYS A 454 -15.75 -16.11 14.73
C LYS A 454 -17.15 -16.57 15.13
N GLU A 455 -18.19 -15.75 14.91
CA GLU A 455 -19.57 -16.04 15.25
C GLU A 455 -20.11 -17.27 14.50
N VAL A 456 -19.78 -17.40 13.21
CA VAL A 456 -20.15 -18.58 12.38
C VAL A 456 -19.31 -19.81 12.76
N GLY A 457 -18.20 -19.63 13.46
CA GLY A 457 -17.28 -20.70 13.85
C GLY A 457 -16.30 -21.12 12.75
N ALA A 458 -15.96 -20.19 11.84
CA ALA A 458 -14.96 -20.40 10.79
C ALA A 458 -13.58 -20.76 11.35
N PHE A 459 -13.33 -20.40 12.59
CA PHE A 459 -12.14 -20.81 13.35
C PHE A 459 -12.46 -20.93 14.83
N THR A 460 -11.67 -21.75 15.51
CA THR A 460 -11.61 -21.84 16.97
C THR A 460 -10.27 -21.31 17.46
N ARG A 461 -10.24 -20.86 18.70
CA ARG A 461 -9.03 -20.38 19.40
C ARG A 461 -8.84 -21.18 20.69
N ASP A 462 -7.67 -21.74 20.90
CA ASP A 462 -7.34 -22.43 22.16
C ASP A 462 -6.89 -21.46 23.26
N GLU A 463 -6.66 -21.98 24.47
CA GLU A 463 -6.21 -21.19 25.63
C GLU A 463 -4.84 -20.52 25.41
N LYS A 464 -4.02 -21.04 24.49
CA LYS A 464 -2.70 -20.49 24.13
C LYS A 464 -2.80 -19.43 23.04
N GLY A 465 -4.00 -19.18 22.50
CA GLY A 465 -4.22 -18.25 21.40
C GLY A 465 -3.85 -18.85 20.02
N ILE A 466 -3.87 -20.17 19.89
CA ILE A 466 -3.64 -20.84 18.60
C ILE A 466 -4.99 -21.09 17.92
N TYR A 467 -5.03 -20.72 16.65
CA TYR A 467 -6.23 -20.77 15.82
C TYR A 467 -6.25 -22.03 14.97
N THR A 468 -7.40 -22.68 14.92
CA THR A 468 -7.72 -23.80 14.03
C THR A 468 -8.88 -23.41 13.16
N ILE A 469 -8.73 -23.46 11.84
CA ILE A 469 -9.73 -23.08 10.85
C ILE A 469 -10.59 -24.30 10.51
N ASP A 470 -11.90 -24.12 10.56
CA ASP A 470 -12.91 -25.04 10.02
C ASP A 470 -13.31 -24.56 8.63
N PHE A 471 -12.79 -25.20 7.59
CA PHE A 471 -12.94 -24.75 6.20
C PHE A 471 -14.39 -24.77 5.73
N GLU A 472 -15.20 -25.75 6.16
CA GLU A 472 -16.62 -25.83 5.79
C GLU A 472 -17.40 -24.64 6.39
N LYS A 473 -17.16 -24.33 7.65
CA LYS A 473 -17.80 -23.17 8.30
C LYS A 473 -17.25 -21.85 7.77
N ALA A 474 -15.96 -21.80 7.39
CA ALA A 474 -15.38 -20.63 6.77
C ALA A 474 -16.05 -20.31 5.41
N GLU A 475 -16.31 -21.31 4.56
CA GLU A 475 -17.08 -21.11 3.32
C GLU A 475 -18.50 -20.60 3.60
N LYS A 476 -19.16 -21.12 4.63
CA LYS A 476 -20.48 -20.62 5.06
C LYS A 476 -20.40 -19.17 5.53
N ALA A 477 -19.35 -18.81 6.29
CA ALA A 477 -19.14 -17.44 6.76
C ALA A 477 -18.87 -16.47 5.61
N ILE A 478 -18.08 -16.86 4.59
CA ILE A 478 -17.82 -16.07 3.39
C ILE A 478 -19.14 -15.72 2.69
N ASN A 479 -19.95 -16.73 2.41
CA ASN A 479 -21.23 -16.55 1.72
C ASN A 479 -22.22 -15.72 2.55
N TYR A 480 -22.30 -15.96 3.86
CA TYR A 480 -23.15 -15.19 4.77
C TYR A 480 -22.74 -13.72 4.83
N TRP A 481 -21.44 -13.44 5.02
CA TRP A 481 -20.94 -12.08 5.17
C TRP A 481 -21.07 -11.29 3.86
N ALA A 482 -20.72 -11.88 2.73
CA ALA A 482 -20.93 -11.29 1.42
C ALA A 482 -22.42 -10.96 1.17
N GLY A 483 -23.33 -11.89 1.45
CA GLY A 483 -24.77 -11.67 1.30
C GLY A 483 -25.30 -10.57 2.21
N LEU A 484 -24.85 -10.50 3.46
CA LEU A 484 -25.26 -9.48 4.43
C LEU A 484 -24.79 -8.08 3.99
N ILE A 485 -23.55 -7.96 3.52
CA ILE A 485 -23.02 -6.68 3.01
C ILE A 485 -23.84 -6.21 1.81
N LEU A 486 -24.01 -7.08 0.80
CA LEU A 486 -24.72 -6.73 -0.44
C LEU A 486 -26.18 -6.36 -0.17
N LYS A 487 -26.84 -7.03 0.78
CA LYS A 487 -28.18 -6.65 1.25
C LYS A 487 -28.16 -5.27 1.90
N THR A 488 -27.26 -5.03 2.85
CA THR A 488 -27.17 -3.74 3.58
C THR A 488 -26.91 -2.58 2.63
N GLN A 489 -26.00 -2.76 1.68
CA GLN A 489 -25.72 -1.78 0.63
C GLN A 489 -26.94 -1.57 -0.28
N GLY A 490 -27.55 -2.67 -0.75
CA GLY A 490 -28.70 -2.61 -1.65
C GLY A 490 -29.94 -1.98 -1.01
N GLU A 491 -30.16 -2.15 0.27
CA GLU A 491 -31.26 -1.51 1.00
C GLU A 491 -30.88 -0.11 1.51
N GLY A 492 -29.62 0.30 1.41
CA GLY A 492 -29.13 1.57 1.92
C GLY A 492 -29.46 1.75 3.40
N ASP A 493 -29.24 0.70 4.20
CA ASP A 493 -29.59 0.70 5.62
C ASP A 493 -28.46 1.23 6.49
N PHE A 494 -28.38 2.56 6.54
CA PHE A 494 -27.41 3.28 7.35
C PHE A 494 -27.46 2.90 8.84
N ASN A 495 -28.67 2.75 9.40
CA ASN A 495 -28.81 2.48 10.84
C ASN A 495 -28.28 1.08 11.20
N PHE A 496 -28.60 0.09 10.40
CA PHE A 496 -28.05 -1.24 10.54
C PHE A 496 -26.52 -1.22 10.35
N ALA A 497 -26.03 -0.60 9.28
CA ALA A 497 -24.61 -0.51 8.99
C ALA A 497 -23.83 0.10 10.16
N LYS A 498 -24.33 1.19 10.73
CA LYS A 498 -23.71 1.87 11.87
C LYS A 498 -23.71 0.98 13.12
N SER A 499 -24.87 0.44 13.51
CA SER A 499 -24.99 -0.39 14.72
C SER A 499 -24.15 -1.67 14.62
N PHE A 500 -24.10 -2.28 13.41
CA PHE A 500 -23.28 -3.46 13.16
C PHE A 500 -21.78 -3.15 13.30
N ARG A 501 -21.30 -2.06 12.70
CA ARG A 501 -19.90 -1.64 12.83
C ARG A 501 -19.56 -1.29 14.29
N GLU A 502 -20.44 -0.60 15.01
CA GLU A 502 -20.22 -0.28 16.43
C GLU A 502 -20.08 -1.55 17.28
N LYS A 503 -20.88 -2.58 17.00
CA LYS A 503 -20.79 -3.87 17.69
C LYS A 503 -19.56 -4.69 17.29
N ASN A 504 -19.21 -4.72 15.99
CA ASN A 504 -18.26 -5.68 15.44
C ASN A 504 -16.95 -5.07 14.94
N GLY A 505 -16.80 -3.74 14.91
CA GLY A 505 -15.61 -3.05 14.39
C GLY A 505 -14.48 -2.85 15.40
N GLY A 506 -14.61 -3.31 16.62
CA GLY A 506 -13.64 -3.15 17.71
C GLY A 506 -12.79 -4.40 17.97
N ILE A 507 -11.59 -4.19 18.53
CA ILE A 507 -10.69 -5.27 18.95
C ILE A 507 -11.09 -5.70 20.36
N SER A 508 -11.38 -7.00 20.54
CA SER A 508 -11.66 -7.57 21.86
C SER A 508 -10.38 -7.71 22.68
N ALA A 509 -10.50 -7.78 24.02
CA ALA A 509 -9.35 -8.00 24.91
C ALA A 509 -8.61 -9.32 24.60
N GLU A 510 -9.34 -10.36 24.20
CA GLU A 510 -8.78 -11.65 23.80
C GLU A 510 -7.92 -11.50 22.53
N LEU A 511 -8.46 -10.85 21.50
CA LEU A 511 -7.71 -10.61 20.24
C LEU A 511 -6.52 -9.67 20.51
N GLN A 512 -6.67 -8.64 21.35
CA GLN A 512 -5.55 -7.76 21.70
C GLN A 512 -4.38 -8.54 22.31
N SER A 513 -4.65 -9.50 23.18
CA SER A 513 -3.61 -10.38 23.74
C SER A 513 -2.86 -11.17 22.65
N ASP A 514 -3.55 -11.62 21.59
CA ASP A 514 -2.90 -12.32 20.48
C ASP A 514 -2.09 -11.35 19.60
N LEU A 515 -2.60 -10.14 19.37
CA LEU A 515 -1.86 -9.10 18.64
C LEU A 515 -0.61 -8.66 19.42
N ASP A 516 -0.68 -8.56 20.74
CA ASP A 516 0.48 -8.26 21.59
C ASP A 516 1.53 -9.38 21.49
N ARG A 517 1.09 -10.64 21.45
CA ARG A 517 1.98 -11.80 21.25
C ARG A 517 2.67 -11.75 19.86
N ILE A 518 1.92 -11.40 18.80
CA ILE A 518 2.48 -11.18 17.46
C ILE A 518 3.51 -10.05 17.48
N ASN A 519 3.20 -8.93 18.13
CA ASN A 519 4.09 -7.78 18.21
C ASN A 519 5.37 -8.10 19.01
N ASN A 520 5.23 -8.87 20.09
CA ASN A 520 6.35 -9.31 20.93
C ASN A 520 7.23 -10.40 20.27
N ALA A 521 6.75 -11.05 19.22
CA ALA A 521 7.54 -12.02 18.45
C ALA A 521 8.62 -11.38 17.55
N GLY A 522 8.75 -10.05 17.56
CA GLY A 522 9.75 -9.33 16.76
C GLY A 522 9.48 -9.35 15.25
N ILE A 523 8.23 -9.58 14.87
CA ILE A 523 7.82 -9.57 13.45
C ILE A 523 7.90 -8.15 12.91
N PRO A 524 8.53 -7.94 11.75
CA PRO A 524 8.64 -6.61 11.16
C PRO A 524 7.29 -5.91 10.97
N ARG A 525 7.30 -4.61 11.07
CA ARG A 525 6.14 -3.76 10.83
C ARG A 525 5.93 -3.53 9.34
N ASP A 526 7.02 -3.29 8.63
CA ASP A 526 7.03 -3.21 7.18
C ASP A 526 8.38 -3.68 6.61
N ILE A 527 8.53 -3.54 5.31
CA ILE A 527 9.71 -3.90 4.54
C ILE A 527 10.42 -2.65 4.04
N ARG A 528 11.69 -2.80 3.70
CA ARG A 528 12.44 -1.83 2.92
C ARG A 528 13.29 -2.54 1.89
N PHE A 529 13.53 -1.89 0.78
CA PHE A 529 14.24 -2.45 -0.34
C PHE A 529 15.71 -2.04 -0.34
N LYS A 530 16.55 -2.93 -0.88
CA LYS A 530 17.96 -2.64 -1.17
C LYS A 530 18.09 -2.27 -2.63
#